data_5881fcb2e741400d7547750b50b1a4eb
#
_entry.id   5881fcb2e741400d7547750b50b1a4eb
#
_cell.length_a   1.000
_cell.length_b   1.000
_cell.length_c   1.000
_cell.angle_alpha   90.00
_cell.angle_beta   90.00
_cell.angle_gamma   90.00
#
_symmetry.space_group_name_H-M   'P 1'
#
loop_
_entity.id
_entity.type
_entity.pdbx_description
1 polymer ?
#
loop_
_entity_poly.entity_id
_entity_poly.type
_entity_poly.pdbx_seq_one_letter_code
_entity_poly.pdbx_strand_id
1 'polypeptide(L)'
;MNKLYEEYDNRIAFLIVYILEAHPTDVWQMQSNIKDKVLFATPKNEEERAFVAGACVRKLGIKLPAVIDEFGNSSEQAYTGWPDRIYLIDTNRRVLYKSKPGPFGFKPEELRTRLDRIVKTASRANLRQ
;
A
#
# COMPACT_ATOMS: atom_id res chain seq x y z
N MET A 1 -1.70 -1.28 8.53
CA MET A 1 -1.31 -2.35 7.58
C MET A 1 -0.42 -3.43 8.20
N ASN A 2 0.65 -3.08 8.96
CA ASN A 2 1.54 -4.10 9.57
C ASN A 2 0.80 -5.20 10.33
N LYS A 3 -0.21 -4.85 11.15
CA LYS A 3 -1.02 -5.85 11.88
C LYS A 3 -1.77 -6.82 10.95
N LEU A 4 -2.30 -6.32 9.83
CA LEU A 4 -2.94 -7.19 8.83
C LEU A 4 -1.92 -8.11 8.15
N TYR A 5 -0.76 -7.58 7.83
CA TYR A 5 0.33 -8.38 7.28
C TYR A 5 0.70 -9.53 8.24
N GLU A 6 1.01 -9.22 9.49
CA GLU A 6 1.39 -10.22 10.50
C GLU A 6 0.33 -11.31 10.72
N GLU A 7 -0.95 -10.98 10.52
CA GLU A 7 -2.08 -11.90 10.73
C GLU A 7 -2.37 -12.79 9.51
N TYR A 8 -2.10 -12.29 8.27
CA TYR A 8 -2.54 -12.95 7.05
C TYR A 8 -1.43 -13.32 6.06
N ASP A 9 -0.16 -12.98 6.31
CA ASP A 9 0.96 -13.16 5.35
C ASP A 9 1.19 -14.62 4.92
N ASN A 10 0.82 -15.58 5.76
CA ASN A 10 0.88 -17.01 5.43
C ASN A 10 -0.23 -17.49 4.49
N ARG A 11 -1.21 -16.65 4.16
CA ARG A 11 -2.38 -16.98 3.33
C ARG A 11 -2.65 -15.98 2.24
N ILE A 12 -2.20 -14.76 2.40
CA ILE A 12 -2.44 -13.63 1.49
C ILE A 12 -1.10 -12.97 1.18
N ALA A 13 -0.76 -12.84 -0.08
CA ALA A 13 0.39 -12.05 -0.49
C ALA A 13 0.08 -10.55 -0.33
N PHE A 14 0.98 -9.85 0.34
CA PHE A 14 0.92 -8.39 0.50
C PHE A 14 2.04 -7.75 -0.29
N LEU A 15 1.74 -6.62 -0.91
CA LEU A 15 2.72 -5.81 -1.62
C LEU A 15 2.38 -4.33 -1.45
N ILE A 16 3.37 -3.53 -1.11
CA ILE A 16 3.28 -2.07 -1.19
C ILE A 16 3.93 -1.64 -2.51
N VAL A 17 3.25 -0.80 -3.26
CA VAL A 17 3.80 -0.10 -4.40
C VAL A 17 3.99 1.36 -3.99
N TYR A 18 5.24 1.80 -3.90
CA TYR A 18 5.55 3.20 -3.66
C TYR A 18 5.38 3.97 -4.96
N ILE A 19 4.46 4.91 -4.97
CA ILE A 19 4.07 5.70 -6.13
C ILE A 19 4.53 7.16 -6.00
N LEU A 20 4.01 8.04 -6.85
CA LEU A 20 4.23 9.48 -6.78
C LEU A 20 3.95 10.05 -5.38
N GLU A 21 4.85 10.88 -4.89
CA GLU A 21 4.76 11.51 -3.58
C GLU A 21 3.57 12.47 -3.50
N ALA A 22 2.79 12.36 -2.42
CA ALA A 22 1.62 13.20 -2.21
C ALA A 22 1.95 14.53 -1.52
N HIS A 23 2.96 14.56 -0.65
CA HIS A 23 3.27 15.69 0.21
C HIS A 23 4.78 15.94 0.34
N PRO A 24 5.49 16.21 -0.77
CA PRO A 24 6.90 16.57 -0.70
C PRO A 24 7.10 17.97 -0.11
N THR A 25 8.29 18.25 0.43
CA THR A 25 8.60 19.49 1.15
C THR A 25 8.52 20.74 0.29
N ASP A 26 8.72 20.59 -1.00
CA ASP A 26 8.71 21.66 -2.00
C ASP A 26 7.32 21.95 -2.60
N VAL A 27 6.30 21.22 -2.18
CA VAL A 27 4.91 21.43 -2.63
C VAL A 27 4.01 21.75 -1.45
N TRP A 28 3.66 20.75 -0.64
CA TRP A 28 2.78 20.95 0.51
C TRP A 28 3.00 19.87 1.58
N GLN A 29 3.23 20.28 2.82
CA GLN A 29 3.53 19.39 3.94
C GLN A 29 2.33 19.09 4.83
N MET A 30 2.26 17.83 5.29
CA MET A 30 1.35 17.41 6.34
C MET A 30 2.04 17.39 7.71
N GLN A 31 1.29 17.74 8.75
CA GLN A 31 1.77 17.68 10.13
C GLN A 31 2.22 16.26 10.55
N SER A 32 1.58 15.22 10.02
CA SER A 32 2.00 13.84 10.23
C SER A 32 3.41 13.58 9.71
N ASN A 33 3.77 14.08 8.54
CA ASN A 33 5.11 13.91 7.96
C ASN A 33 6.17 14.60 8.81
N ILE A 34 5.86 15.75 9.38
CA ILE A 34 6.75 16.47 10.30
C ILE A 34 6.97 15.65 11.57
N LYS A 35 5.89 15.14 12.17
CA LYS A 35 5.94 14.31 13.37
C LYS A 35 6.76 13.03 13.15
N ASP A 36 6.56 12.37 12.02
CA ASP A 36 7.21 11.11 11.68
C ASP A 36 8.61 11.32 11.07
N LYS A 37 9.06 12.59 10.92
CA LYS A 37 10.32 12.99 10.31
C LYS A 37 10.49 12.47 8.87
N VAL A 38 9.38 12.34 8.14
CA VAL A 38 9.33 11.93 6.74
C VAL A 38 9.26 13.20 5.88
N LEU A 39 10.38 13.91 5.78
CA LEU A 39 10.49 15.20 5.08
C LEU A 39 11.45 15.04 3.91
N PHE A 40 10.92 14.94 2.71
CA PHE A 40 11.67 14.80 1.47
C PHE A 40 11.11 15.74 0.40
N ALA A 41 11.98 16.30 -0.41
CA ALA A 41 11.60 17.04 -1.62
C ALA A 41 11.13 16.07 -2.71
N THR A 42 10.47 16.59 -3.72
CA THR A 42 10.07 15.83 -4.90
C THR A 42 11.30 15.18 -5.55
N PRO A 43 11.35 13.84 -5.68
CA PRO A 43 12.43 13.16 -6.39
C PRO A 43 12.50 13.59 -7.86
N LYS A 44 13.72 13.75 -8.37
CA LYS A 44 13.98 14.20 -9.73
C LYS A 44 14.30 13.06 -10.71
N ASN A 45 14.56 11.88 -10.17
CA ASN A 45 14.91 10.67 -10.91
C ASN A 45 14.59 9.41 -10.10
N GLU A 46 14.78 8.24 -10.72
CA GLU A 46 14.49 6.94 -10.09
C GLU A 46 15.35 6.67 -8.84
N GLU A 47 16.62 7.09 -8.85
CA GLU A 47 17.52 6.86 -7.72
C GLU A 47 17.09 7.66 -6.49
N GLU A 48 16.70 8.92 -6.69
CA GLU A 48 16.17 9.75 -5.61
C GLU A 48 14.83 9.19 -5.09
N ARG A 49 13.95 8.72 -5.98
CA ARG A 49 12.70 8.07 -5.56
C ARG A 49 12.97 6.80 -4.77
N ALA A 50 13.91 5.97 -5.20
CA ALA A 50 14.30 4.76 -4.49
C ALA A 50 14.86 5.07 -3.09
N PHE A 51 15.68 6.12 -2.97
CA PHE A 51 16.20 6.59 -1.69
C PHE A 51 15.07 7.03 -0.76
N VAL A 52 14.14 7.87 -1.25
CA VAL A 52 13.00 8.37 -0.46
C VAL A 52 12.09 7.22 -0.04
N ALA A 53 11.72 6.33 -0.97
CA ALA A 53 10.90 5.16 -0.68
C ALA A 53 11.52 4.27 0.41
N GLY A 54 12.81 3.95 0.28
CA GLY A 54 13.53 3.18 1.29
C GLY A 54 13.61 3.86 2.66
N ALA A 55 13.77 5.18 2.67
CA ALA A 55 13.75 5.96 3.90
C ALA A 55 12.36 5.95 4.57
N CYS A 56 11.28 6.08 3.78
CA CYS A 56 9.91 5.99 4.27
C CYS A 56 9.62 4.62 4.87
N VAL A 57 9.96 3.55 4.18
CA VAL A 57 9.79 2.16 4.67
C VAL A 57 10.45 1.98 6.03
N ARG A 58 11.70 2.43 6.18
CA ARG A 58 12.45 2.31 7.45
C ARG A 58 11.86 3.18 8.55
N LYS A 59 11.60 4.46 8.27
CA LYS A 59 11.12 5.43 9.28
C LYS A 59 9.72 5.10 9.78
N LEU A 60 8.85 4.61 8.91
CA LEU A 60 7.48 4.22 9.27
C LEU A 60 7.38 2.78 9.78
N GLY A 61 8.49 2.04 9.85
CA GLY A 61 8.52 0.66 10.32
C GLY A 61 7.63 -0.27 9.51
N ILE A 62 7.59 -0.07 8.19
CA ILE A 62 6.77 -0.89 7.29
C ILE A 62 7.38 -2.28 7.19
N LYS A 63 6.58 -3.31 7.48
CA LYS A 63 7.00 -4.72 7.46
C LYS A 63 6.64 -5.45 6.17
N LEU A 64 5.74 -4.88 5.39
CA LEU A 64 5.26 -5.47 4.14
C LEU A 64 6.36 -5.39 3.06
N PRO A 65 6.45 -6.39 2.16
CA PRO A 65 7.25 -6.27 0.95
C PRO A 65 6.86 -5.02 0.17
N ALA A 66 7.85 -4.29 -0.32
CA ALA A 66 7.64 -3.03 -1.02
C ALA A 66 8.43 -2.99 -2.34
N VAL A 67 7.80 -2.45 -3.36
CA VAL A 67 8.39 -2.13 -4.66
C VAL A 67 8.14 -0.67 -4.98
N ILE A 68 8.84 -0.15 -5.97
CA ILE A 68 8.74 1.25 -6.41
C ILE A 68 8.11 1.25 -7.79
N ASP A 69 7.13 2.12 -8.00
CA ASP A 69 6.62 2.41 -9.35
C ASP A 69 7.71 3.10 -10.18
N GLU A 70 7.75 2.81 -11.45
CA GLU A 70 8.68 3.49 -12.35
C GLU A 70 8.48 5.01 -12.32
N PHE A 71 9.48 5.76 -12.69
CA PHE A 71 9.44 7.23 -12.58
C PHE A 71 8.34 7.84 -13.44
N GLY A 72 7.91 7.18 -14.52
CA GLY A 72 6.76 7.54 -15.35
C GLY A 72 5.39 7.32 -14.69
N ASN A 73 5.34 6.72 -13.51
CA ASN A 73 4.12 6.48 -12.73
C ASN A 73 3.06 5.60 -13.44
N SER A 74 3.49 4.57 -14.15
CA SER A 74 2.58 3.70 -14.92
C SER A 74 1.64 2.90 -14.03
N SER A 75 2.11 2.41 -12.88
CA SER A 75 1.25 1.69 -11.92
C SER A 75 0.27 2.66 -11.25
N GLU A 76 0.73 3.84 -10.84
CA GLU A 76 -0.14 4.87 -10.27
C GLU A 76 -1.28 5.21 -11.24
N GLN A 77 -0.96 5.46 -12.51
CA GLN A 77 -1.95 5.80 -13.53
C GLN A 77 -2.93 4.66 -13.79
N ALA A 78 -2.43 3.43 -13.96
CA ALA A 78 -3.26 2.26 -14.23
C ALA A 78 -4.23 1.95 -13.08
N TYR A 79 -3.77 2.11 -11.84
CA TYR A 79 -4.56 1.80 -10.65
C TYR A 79 -5.27 3.04 -10.07
N THR A 80 -4.99 4.25 -10.57
CA THR A 80 -5.44 5.51 -9.94
C THR A 80 -5.10 5.53 -8.45
N GLY A 81 -3.83 5.25 -8.15
CA GLY A 81 -3.35 4.97 -6.79
C GLY A 81 -3.29 6.18 -5.88
N TRP A 82 -3.05 7.35 -6.45
CA TRP A 82 -2.79 8.59 -5.72
C TRP A 82 -3.99 9.09 -4.91
N PRO A 83 -3.82 9.65 -3.69
CA PRO A 83 -2.57 9.74 -2.91
C PRO A 83 -2.19 8.40 -2.27
N ASP A 84 -3.14 7.53 -2.00
CA ASP A 84 -2.99 6.15 -1.56
C ASP A 84 -4.26 5.35 -1.82
N ARG A 85 -4.15 4.04 -2.04
CA ARG A 85 -5.27 3.11 -2.22
C ARG A 85 -4.94 1.71 -1.78
N ILE A 86 -5.99 0.97 -1.41
CA ILE A 86 -5.92 -0.46 -1.13
C ILE A 86 -6.66 -1.21 -2.23
N TYR A 87 -6.01 -2.24 -2.75
CA TYR A 87 -6.60 -3.21 -3.67
C TYR A 87 -6.53 -4.60 -3.07
N LEU A 88 -7.58 -5.38 -3.28
CA LEU A 88 -7.60 -6.82 -3.06
C LEU A 88 -7.87 -7.49 -4.40
N ILE A 89 -6.96 -8.36 -4.81
CA ILE A 89 -6.98 -9.01 -6.14
C ILE A 89 -6.97 -10.51 -5.91
N ASP A 90 -7.82 -11.25 -6.62
CA ASP A 90 -7.86 -12.71 -6.55
C ASP A 90 -6.78 -13.37 -7.44
N THR A 91 -6.66 -14.68 -7.32
CA THR A 91 -5.72 -15.49 -8.13
C THR A 91 -6.03 -15.49 -9.62
N ASN A 92 -7.25 -15.08 -10.01
CA ASN A 92 -7.66 -14.90 -11.41
C ASN A 92 -7.43 -13.47 -11.91
N ARG A 93 -6.68 -12.66 -11.15
CA ARG A 93 -6.35 -11.26 -11.47
C ARG A 93 -7.56 -10.31 -11.49
N ARG A 94 -8.64 -10.65 -10.77
CA ARG A 94 -9.83 -9.81 -10.65
C ARG A 94 -9.74 -8.97 -9.38
N VAL A 95 -10.10 -7.69 -9.48
CA VAL A 95 -10.20 -6.80 -8.34
C VAL A 95 -11.46 -7.14 -7.54
N LEU A 96 -11.28 -7.66 -6.33
CA LEU A 96 -12.36 -7.96 -5.38
C LEU A 96 -12.72 -6.75 -4.51
N TYR A 97 -11.76 -5.86 -4.29
CA TYR A 97 -11.95 -4.64 -3.53
C TYR A 97 -11.00 -3.55 -3.99
N LYS A 98 -11.50 -2.34 -4.04
CA LYS A 98 -10.77 -1.10 -4.26
C LYS A 98 -11.26 -0.09 -3.23
N SER A 99 -10.37 0.47 -2.40
CA SER A 99 -10.73 1.53 -1.47
C SER A 99 -11.08 2.83 -2.19
N LYS A 100 -11.74 3.75 -1.50
CA LYS A 100 -11.72 5.16 -1.90
C LYS A 100 -10.30 5.72 -1.72
N PRO A 101 -9.95 6.85 -2.37
CA PRO A 101 -8.64 7.46 -2.19
C PRO A 101 -8.44 7.92 -0.75
N GLY A 102 -7.20 7.84 -0.28
CA GLY A 102 -6.81 8.42 1.01
C GLY A 102 -6.87 9.96 1.03
N PRO A 103 -6.69 10.55 2.21
CA PRO A 103 -6.51 9.86 3.50
C PRO A 103 -7.81 9.28 4.06
N PHE A 104 -8.98 9.82 3.70
CA PHE A 104 -10.27 9.44 4.30
C PHE A 104 -10.78 8.06 3.82
N GLY A 105 -10.34 7.63 2.64
CA GLY A 105 -10.70 6.34 2.06
C GLY A 105 -9.78 5.19 2.43
N PHE A 106 -8.66 5.45 3.10
CA PHE A 106 -7.72 4.44 3.56
C PHE A 106 -8.21 3.79 4.86
N LYS A 107 -8.96 2.69 4.73
CA LYS A 107 -9.60 2.01 5.85
C LYS A 107 -9.17 0.54 5.96
N PRO A 108 -8.09 0.23 6.67
CA PRO A 108 -7.60 -1.14 6.85
C PRO A 108 -8.65 -2.11 7.43
N GLU A 109 -9.59 -1.62 8.24
CA GLU A 109 -10.65 -2.45 8.84
C GLU A 109 -11.67 -2.95 7.80
N GLU A 110 -11.92 -2.17 6.74
CA GLU A 110 -12.75 -2.65 5.62
C GLU A 110 -12.04 -3.78 4.86
N LEU A 111 -10.71 -3.69 4.68
CA LEU A 111 -9.90 -4.76 4.13
C LEU A 111 -9.94 -6.00 5.04
N ARG A 112 -9.74 -5.85 6.35
CA ARG A 112 -9.82 -6.94 7.33
C ARG A 112 -11.09 -7.75 7.16
N THR A 113 -12.23 -7.08 7.13
CA THR A 113 -13.55 -7.73 6.98
C THR A 113 -13.62 -8.60 5.73
N ARG A 114 -12.96 -8.18 4.63
CA ARG A 114 -12.94 -8.93 3.37
C ARG A 114 -11.97 -10.11 3.43
N LEU A 115 -10.79 -9.92 4.03
CA LEU A 115 -9.81 -10.98 4.23
C LEU A 115 -10.38 -12.11 5.09
N ASP A 116 -11.05 -11.79 6.20
CA ASP A 116 -11.73 -12.76 7.04
C ASP A 116 -12.72 -13.64 6.26
N ARG A 117 -13.49 -13.02 5.39
CA ARG A 117 -14.47 -13.72 4.57
C ARG A 117 -13.80 -14.69 3.61
N ILE A 118 -12.75 -14.25 2.92
CA ILE A 118 -12.00 -15.07 1.96
C ILE A 118 -11.35 -16.27 2.66
N VAL A 119 -10.67 -16.03 3.77
CA VAL A 119 -9.97 -17.08 4.51
C VAL A 119 -10.96 -18.12 5.07
N LYS A 120 -12.09 -17.69 5.62
CA LYS A 120 -13.16 -18.60 6.07
C LYS A 120 -13.73 -19.45 4.94
N THR A 121 -13.91 -18.88 3.75
CA THR A 121 -14.40 -19.60 2.58
C THR A 121 -13.40 -20.65 2.09
N ALA A 122 -12.12 -20.28 2.00
CA ALA A 122 -11.05 -21.18 1.59
C ALA A 122 -10.90 -22.37 2.57
N SER A 123 -10.95 -22.11 3.88
CA SER A 123 -10.89 -23.16 4.91
C SER A 123 -12.06 -24.16 4.80
N ARG A 124 -13.27 -23.69 4.49
CA ARG A 124 -14.45 -24.55 4.30
C ARG A 124 -14.36 -25.40 3.01
N ALA A 125 -13.73 -24.89 1.96
CA ALA A 125 -13.51 -25.64 0.73
C ALA A 125 -12.54 -26.81 0.95
N ASN A 126 -11.47 -26.59 1.69
CA ASN A 126 -10.47 -27.61 2.00
C ASN A 126 -11.00 -28.73 2.95
N LEU A 127 -12.03 -28.46 3.76
CA LEU A 127 -12.64 -29.45 4.66
C LEU A 127 -13.67 -30.36 3.94
N ARG A 128 -13.97 -30.09 2.67
CA ARG A 128 -14.97 -30.86 1.87
C ARG A 128 -14.29 -31.78 0.83
N GLN A 129 -12.99 -31.80 0.77
CA GLN A 129 -12.17 -32.73 -0.02
C GLN A 129 -11.62 -33.86 0.87
#